data_1bdeece3fd58fb1af7b5b14fd751e7f1
#
_entry.id   1bdeece3fd58fb1af7b5b14fd751e7f1
#
_cell.length_a   1.000
_cell.length_b   1.000
_cell.length_c   1.000
_cell.angle_alpha   90.00
_cell.angle_beta   90.00
_cell.angle_gamma   90.00
#
_symmetry.space_group_name_H-M   'P 1'
#
loop_
_entity.id
_entity.type
_entity.pdbx_description
1 polymer ?
#
loop_
_entity_poly.entity_id
_entity_poly.type
_entity_poly.pdbx_seq_one_letter_code
_entity_poly.pdbx_strand_id
1 'polypeptide(L)'
;MSKEKQDKKDNTKETELKTVKKSSYSKKKKAKKNILNGKAFVLSTFNNTIISIADTSGNVISWSSAGQKGFKGSRKSTPYAAQVAADTAAAKALEYGMKTLTVEIKGPGSGRETALRALQARGFKILSIKDTTPMPPVSYTHLTLPTKA
;
A
#
# COMPACT_ATOMS: atom_id res chain seq x y z
N MET A 1 7.70 -30.13 52.97
CA MET A 1 6.66 -30.46 51.95
C MET A 1 5.53 -29.43 51.84
N SER A 2 5.61 -28.25 52.45
CA SER A 2 4.50 -27.27 52.44
C SER A 2 4.75 -26.02 51.57
N LYS A 3 5.93 -25.79 51.04
CA LYS A 3 6.23 -24.59 50.21
C LYS A 3 6.02 -24.78 48.69
N GLU A 4 6.12 -26.01 48.19
CA GLU A 4 5.90 -26.26 46.73
C GLU A 4 4.43 -26.18 46.28
N LYS A 5 3.47 -26.21 47.18
CA LYS A 5 2.05 -26.16 46.85
C LYS A 5 1.47 -24.70 46.72
N GLN A 6 2.18 -23.73 47.25
CA GLN A 6 1.77 -22.31 47.17
C GLN A 6 2.23 -21.68 45.85
N ASP A 7 3.41 -21.97 45.36
CA ASP A 7 3.95 -21.40 44.11
C ASP A 7 3.20 -21.84 42.86
N LYS A 8 2.54 -23.00 42.89
CA LYS A 8 1.69 -23.49 41.78
C LYS A 8 0.32 -22.83 41.72
N LYS A 9 -0.20 -22.28 42.80
CA LYS A 9 -1.51 -21.60 42.83
C LYS A 9 -1.44 -20.16 42.34
N ASP A 10 -0.33 -19.48 42.59
CA ASP A 10 -0.19 -18.07 42.18
C ASP A 10 0.12 -17.93 40.69
N ASN A 11 0.82 -18.89 40.11
CA ASN A 11 1.12 -18.89 38.66
C ASN A 11 -0.10 -19.21 37.79
N THR A 12 -1.11 -19.93 38.34
CA THR A 12 -2.35 -20.23 37.61
C THR A 12 -3.30 -19.04 37.56
N LYS A 13 -3.32 -18.20 38.61
CA LYS A 13 -4.14 -17.01 38.65
C LYS A 13 -3.64 -15.88 37.74
N GLU A 14 -2.33 -15.72 37.56
CA GLU A 14 -1.77 -14.74 36.63
C GLU A 14 -1.98 -15.11 35.18
N THR A 15 -2.02 -16.39 34.84
CA THR A 15 -2.27 -16.87 33.47
C THR A 15 -3.75 -16.70 33.09
N GLU A 16 -4.68 -16.89 34.00
CA GLU A 16 -6.10 -16.68 33.76
C GLU A 16 -6.47 -15.20 33.61
N LEU A 17 -5.81 -14.31 34.36
CA LEU A 17 -6.02 -12.85 34.24
C LEU A 17 -5.48 -12.26 32.93
N LYS A 18 -4.48 -12.87 32.30
CA LYS A 18 -3.94 -12.46 31.00
C LYS A 18 -4.77 -12.95 29.81
N THR A 19 -5.51 -14.03 29.96
CA THR A 19 -6.41 -14.56 28.91
C THR A 19 -7.73 -13.80 28.83
N VAL A 20 -8.26 -13.29 29.95
CA VAL A 20 -9.53 -12.55 29.97
C VAL A 20 -9.43 -11.14 29.35
N LYS A 21 -8.26 -10.51 29.34
CA LYS A 21 -8.06 -9.19 28.71
C LYS A 21 -7.90 -9.20 27.19
N LYS A 22 -7.80 -10.36 26.53
CA LYS A 22 -7.65 -10.46 25.07
C LYS A 22 -8.95 -10.63 24.30
N SER A 23 -10.11 -10.79 24.95
CA SER A 23 -11.35 -11.18 24.26
C SER A 23 -12.34 -10.05 23.95
N SER A 24 -12.04 -8.78 24.27
CA SER A 24 -13.03 -7.70 24.13
C SER A 24 -12.85 -6.77 22.91
N TYR A 25 -11.89 -7.03 22.03
CA TYR A 25 -11.74 -6.28 20.77
C TYR A 25 -12.12 -7.11 19.54
N SER A 26 -13.33 -7.63 19.51
CA SER A 26 -13.93 -8.04 18.26
C SER A 26 -14.26 -6.77 17.46
N LYS A 27 -13.32 -6.31 16.64
CA LYS A 27 -13.60 -5.31 15.60
C LYS A 27 -14.78 -5.83 14.80
N LYS A 28 -15.98 -5.23 14.96
CA LYS A 28 -17.12 -5.45 14.07
C LYS A 28 -16.58 -5.36 12.63
N LYS A 29 -16.51 -6.47 11.91
CA LYS A 29 -16.16 -6.48 10.49
C LYS A 29 -17.22 -5.63 9.81
N LYS A 30 -16.85 -4.40 9.43
CA LYS A 30 -17.69 -3.55 8.60
C LYS A 30 -18.02 -4.36 7.35
N ALA A 31 -19.31 -4.43 7.00
CA ALA A 31 -19.75 -5.12 5.78
C ALA A 31 -18.91 -4.59 4.61
N LYS A 32 -18.26 -5.51 3.87
CA LYS A 32 -17.45 -5.14 2.70
C LYS A 32 -18.41 -4.58 1.66
N LYS A 33 -18.27 -3.32 1.30
CA LYS A 33 -19.04 -2.71 0.21
C LYS A 33 -18.54 -3.31 -1.11
N ASN A 34 -19.44 -3.76 -1.96
CA ASN A 34 -19.10 -4.17 -3.32
C ASN A 34 -18.87 -2.92 -4.17
N ILE A 35 -17.63 -2.70 -4.58
CA ILE A 35 -17.22 -1.54 -5.37
C ILE A 35 -16.66 -2.06 -6.68
N LEU A 36 -17.37 -1.86 -7.77
CA LEU A 36 -16.98 -2.36 -9.09
C LEU A 36 -15.88 -1.54 -9.75
N ASN A 37 -15.97 -0.21 -9.61
CA ASN A 37 -15.05 0.73 -10.24
C ASN A 37 -14.20 1.44 -9.20
N GLY A 38 -12.92 1.61 -9.50
CA GLY A 38 -11.99 2.30 -8.61
C GLY A 38 -10.92 3.09 -9.34
N LYS A 39 -10.13 3.80 -8.55
CA LYS A 39 -8.94 4.51 -9.01
C LYS A 39 -7.72 3.92 -8.33
N ALA A 40 -6.68 3.66 -9.09
CA ALA A 40 -5.39 3.25 -8.57
C ALA A 40 -4.39 4.40 -8.71
N PHE A 41 -3.75 4.75 -7.62
CA PHE A 41 -2.71 5.77 -7.57
C PHE A 41 -1.36 5.08 -7.37
N VAL A 42 -0.46 5.26 -8.32
CA VAL A 42 0.90 4.72 -8.27
C VAL A 42 1.87 5.88 -8.11
N LEU A 43 2.46 5.97 -6.93
CA LEU A 43 3.54 6.92 -6.67
C LEU A 43 4.87 6.17 -6.70
N SER A 44 5.66 6.39 -7.75
CA SER A 44 6.97 5.77 -7.92
C SER A 44 8.06 6.83 -7.85
N THR A 45 8.75 6.86 -6.72
CA THR A 45 9.91 7.72 -6.51
C THR A 45 11.21 6.95 -6.76
N PHE A 46 12.35 7.62 -6.73
CA PHE A 46 13.66 6.96 -6.83
C PHE A 46 13.95 6.02 -5.64
N ASN A 47 13.28 6.21 -4.51
CA ASN A 47 13.54 5.45 -3.29
C ASN A 47 12.48 4.41 -2.95
N ASN A 48 11.25 4.56 -3.45
CA ASN A 48 10.14 3.71 -3.07
C ASN A 48 9.01 3.75 -4.12
N THR A 49 8.17 2.72 -4.10
CA THR A 49 6.91 2.71 -4.85
C THR A 49 5.76 2.45 -3.89
N ILE A 50 4.75 3.30 -3.95
CA ILE A 50 3.54 3.23 -3.13
C ILE A 50 2.35 3.11 -4.08
N ILE A 51 1.45 2.17 -3.78
CA ILE A 51 0.25 1.93 -4.56
C ILE A 51 -0.95 2.03 -3.64
N SER A 52 -1.90 2.88 -4.00
CA SER A 52 -3.15 3.06 -3.27
C SER A 52 -4.32 2.85 -4.22
N ILE A 53 -5.28 2.06 -3.81
CA ILE A 53 -6.50 1.81 -4.58
C ILE A 53 -7.68 2.38 -3.80
N ALA A 54 -8.41 3.28 -4.44
CA ALA A 54 -9.54 3.98 -3.88
C ALA A 54 -10.81 3.71 -4.68
N ASP A 55 -11.95 4.00 -4.09
CA ASP A 55 -13.22 4.04 -4.82
C ASP A 55 -13.35 5.32 -5.67
N THR A 56 -14.44 5.46 -6.38
CA THR A 56 -14.73 6.64 -7.19
C THR A 56 -14.92 7.92 -6.37
N SER A 57 -15.27 7.78 -5.08
CA SER A 57 -15.42 8.88 -4.13
C SER A 57 -14.11 9.34 -3.51
N GLY A 58 -12.99 8.63 -3.76
CA GLY A 58 -11.68 8.95 -3.21
C GLY A 58 -11.33 8.26 -1.89
N ASN A 59 -12.19 7.38 -1.38
CA ASN A 59 -11.86 6.63 -0.16
C ASN A 59 -10.89 5.49 -0.47
N VAL A 60 -9.75 5.46 0.20
CA VAL A 60 -8.76 4.40 0.04
C VAL A 60 -9.26 3.09 0.64
N ILE A 61 -9.32 2.05 -0.19
CA ILE A 61 -9.77 0.71 0.17
C ILE A 61 -8.59 -0.18 0.51
N SER A 62 -7.56 -0.12 -0.32
CA SER A 62 -6.33 -0.88 -0.13
C SER A 62 -5.12 -0.05 -0.51
N TRP A 63 -4.03 -0.34 0.16
CA TRP A 63 -2.74 0.25 -0.18
C TRP A 63 -1.61 -0.72 0.15
N SER A 64 -0.50 -0.55 -0.51
CA SER A 64 0.73 -1.26 -0.24
C SER A 64 1.93 -0.47 -0.73
N SER A 65 3.08 -0.72 -0.14
CA SER A 65 4.34 -0.13 -0.57
C SER A 65 5.46 -1.17 -0.56
N ALA A 66 6.53 -0.90 -1.29
CA ALA A 66 7.70 -1.75 -1.28
C ALA A 66 8.30 -1.88 0.13
N GLY A 67 8.33 -0.80 0.92
CA GLY A 67 8.80 -0.83 2.30
C GLY A 67 7.94 -1.70 3.22
N GLN A 68 6.63 -1.69 3.03
CA GLN A 68 5.70 -2.54 3.80
C GLN A 68 5.93 -4.05 3.52
N LYS A 69 6.44 -4.39 2.34
CA LYS A 69 6.72 -5.77 1.94
C LYS A 69 8.07 -6.30 2.40
N GLY A 70 8.78 -5.56 3.23
CA GLY A 70 10.05 -5.96 3.80
C GLY A 70 11.27 -5.59 2.96
N PHE A 71 11.09 -4.89 1.83
CA PHE A 71 12.21 -4.34 1.09
C PHE A 71 12.82 -3.18 1.86
N LYS A 72 14.14 -3.15 1.97
CA LYS A 72 14.88 -2.13 2.73
C LYS A 72 15.91 -1.44 1.83
N GLY A 73 16.19 -0.16 2.13
CA GLY A 73 17.20 0.61 1.43
C GLY A 73 16.92 0.74 -0.08
N SER A 74 17.93 0.52 -0.90
CA SER A 74 17.82 0.62 -2.36
C SER A 74 16.91 -0.43 -3.00
N ARG A 75 16.63 -1.54 -2.32
CA ARG A 75 15.73 -2.58 -2.83
C ARG A 75 14.28 -2.12 -2.98
N LYS A 76 13.87 -1.09 -2.26
CA LYS A 76 12.50 -0.51 -2.37
C LYS A 76 12.23 0.14 -3.72
N SER A 77 13.26 0.60 -4.40
CA SER A 77 13.15 1.27 -5.71
C SER A 77 13.16 0.30 -6.89
N THR A 78 13.32 -1.00 -6.66
CA THR A 78 13.40 -1.98 -7.72
C THR A 78 12.03 -2.24 -8.37
N PRO A 79 11.98 -2.56 -9.68
CA PRO A 79 10.75 -2.94 -10.34
C PRO A 79 10.05 -4.14 -9.71
N TYR A 80 10.81 -5.11 -9.23
CA TYR A 80 10.27 -6.29 -8.53
C TYR A 80 9.54 -5.91 -7.23
N ALA A 81 10.10 -4.99 -6.44
CA ALA A 81 9.45 -4.50 -5.23
C ALA A 81 8.12 -3.80 -5.54
N ALA A 82 8.07 -3.03 -6.62
CA ALA A 82 6.85 -2.39 -7.11
C ALA A 82 5.79 -3.42 -7.53
N GLN A 83 6.21 -4.49 -8.20
CA GLN A 83 5.31 -5.59 -8.57
C GLN A 83 4.69 -6.24 -7.33
N VAL A 84 5.49 -6.62 -6.34
CA VAL A 84 5.01 -7.26 -5.10
C VAL A 84 4.06 -6.34 -4.32
N ALA A 85 4.36 -5.04 -4.29
CA ALA A 85 3.48 -4.05 -3.68
C ALA A 85 2.14 -3.96 -4.43
N ALA A 86 2.17 -3.89 -5.77
CA ALA A 86 0.96 -3.85 -6.60
C ALA A 86 0.10 -5.09 -6.42
N ASP A 87 0.72 -6.26 -6.44
CA ASP A 87 0.03 -7.54 -6.22
C ASP A 87 -0.71 -7.58 -4.89
N THR A 88 -0.10 -7.06 -3.85
CA THR A 88 -0.71 -7.05 -2.52
C THR A 88 -1.88 -6.07 -2.43
N ALA A 89 -1.73 -4.86 -2.97
CA ALA A 89 -2.81 -3.88 -3.01
C ALA A 89 -3.98 -4.42 -3.85
N ALA A 90 -3.67 -5.02 -5.01
CA ALA A 90 -4.63 -5.62 -5.92
C ALA A 90 -5.44 -6.75 -5.27
N ALA A 91 -4.78 -7.68 -4.58
CA ALA A 91 -5.45 -8.79 -3.89
C ALA A 91 -6.50 -8.29 -2.91
N LYS A 92 -6.18 -7.28 -2.11
CA LYS A 92 -7.12 -6.67 -1.17
C LYS A 92 -8.28 -5.97 -1.88
N ALA A 93 -8.02 -5.28 -2.99
CA ALA A 93 -9.06 -4.60 -3.76
C ALA A 93 -10.03 -5.59 -4.43
N LEU A 94 -9.52 -6.74 -4.91
CA LEU A 94 -10.36 -7.82 -5.45
C LEU A 94 -11.33 -8.39 -4.41
N GLU A 95 -10.93 -8.45 -3.13
CA GLU A 95 -11.83 -8.87 -2.04
C GLU A 95 -13.05 -7.95 -1.87
N TYR A 96 -12.96 -6.70 -2.32
CA TYR A 96 -14.07 -5.74 -2.35
C TYR A 96 -14.88 -5.78 -3.66
N GLY A 97 -14.56 -6.72 -4.55
CA GLY A 97 -15.27 -6.92 -5.81
C GLY A 97 -14.89 -5.96 -6.93
N MET A 98 -13.77 -5.25 -6.84
CA MET A 98 -13.33 -4.34 -7.90
C MET A 98 -12.95 -5.10 -9.17
N LYS A 99 -13.39 -4.57 -10.31
CA LYS A 99 -13.10 -5.12 -11.63
C LYS A 99 -12.42 -4.12 -12.56
N THR A 100 -12.78 -2.86 -12.46
CA THR A 100 -12.28 -1.81 -13.34
C THR A 100 -11.50 -0.76 -12.56
N LEU A 101 -10.38 -0.32 -13.14
CA LEU A 101 -9.51 0.69 -12.55
C LEU A 101 -9.18 1.79 -13.55
N THR A 102 -9.20 3.02 -13.08
CA THR A 102 -8.53 4.15 -13.71
C THR A 102 -7.22 4.35 -12.98
N VAL A 103 -6.10 4.34 -13.69
CA VAL A 103 -4.77 4.40 -13.08
C VAL A 103 -4.19 5.81 -13.24
N GLU A 104 -3.76 6.39 -12.13
CA GLU A 104 -2.99 7.63 -12.10
C GLU A 104 -1.57 7.33 -11.63
N ILE A 105 -0.58 7.68 -12.44
CA ILE A 105 0.83 7.43 -12.18
C ILE A 105 1.52 8.76 -11.88
N LYS A 106 2.35 8.78 -10.86
CA LYS A 106 3.12 9.94 -10.47
C LYS A 106 4.55 9.54 -10.08
N GLY A 107 5.51 10.30 -10.56
CA GLY A 107 6.91 10.17 -10.18
C GLY A 107 7.78 9.47 -11.25
N PRO A 108 9.10 9.66 -11.17
CA PRO A 108 10.06 9.20 -12.18
C PRO A 108 10.64 7.79 -11.92
N GLY A 109 10.19 7.09 -10.87
CA GLY A 109 10.77 5.82 -10.44
C GLY A 109 10.59 4.69 -11.46
N SER A 110 11.45 3.69 -11.39
CA SER A 110 11.43 2.51 -12.29
C SER A 110 10.22 1.58 -12.06
N GLY A 111 9.52 1.72 -10.95
CA GLY A 111 8.35 0.90 -10.62
C GLY A 111 7.05 1.27 -11.34
N ARG A 112 7.03 2.31 -12.16
CA ARG A 112 5.83 2.82 -12.86
C ARG A 112 5.16 1.75 -13.72
N GLU A 113 5.89 1.21 -14.67
CA GLU A 113 5.37 0.23 -15.63
C GLU A 113 5.11 -1.13 -14.98
N THR A 114 6.00 -1.55 -14.09
CA THR A 114 5.86 -2.86 -13.44
C THR A 114 4.66 -2.91 -12.51
N ALA A 115 4.35 -1.82 -11.79
CA ALA A 115 3.12 -1.71 -11.01
C ALA A 115 1.87 -1.80 -11.88
N LEU A 116 1.87 -1.11 -13.03
CA LEU A 116 0.77 -1.15 -13.98
C LEU A 116 0.54 -2.57 -14.53
N ARG A 117 1.61 -3.25 -14.95
CA ARG A 117 1.56 -4.64 -15.45
C ARG A 117 1.05 -5.60 -14.37
N ALA A 118 1.48 -5.42 -13.12
CA ALA A 118 1.02 -6.25 -12.02
C ALA A 118 -0.47 -6.08 -11.75
N LEU A 119 -1.00 -4.85 -11.79
CA LEU A 119 -2.44 -4.61 -11.66
C LEU A 119 -3.24 -5.28 -12.79
N GLN A 120 -2.75 -5.19 -14.02
CA GLN A 120 -3.37 -5.84 -15.18
C GLN A 120 -3.31 -7.37 -15.09
N ALA A 121 -2.17 -7.92 -14.66
CA ALA A 121 -1.98 -9.37 -14.49
C ALA A 121 -2.91 -9.97 -13.43
N ARG A 122 -3.33 -9.18 -12.44
CA ARG A 122 -4.31 -9.59 -11.43
C ARG A 122 -5.76 -9.61 -11.92
N GLY A 123 -6.00 -9.24 -13.16
CA GLY A 123 -7.32 -9.30 -13.80
C GLY A 123 -8.15 -8.02 -13.72
N PHE A 124 -7.56 -6.89 -13.33
CA PHE A 124 -8.24 -5.61 -13.43
C PHE A 124 -8.32 -5.13 -14.87
N LYS A 125 -9.49 -4.67 -15.27
CA LYS A 125 -9.67 -3.95 -16.53
C LYS A 125 -9.27 -2.49 -16.35
N ILE A 126 -8.19 -2.08 -16.98
CA ILE A 126 -7.73 -0.69 -16.95
C ILE A 126 -8.48 0.09 -18.01
N LEU A 127 -9.23 1.11 -17.58
CA LEU A 127 -10.02 1.97 -18.46
C LEU A 127 -9.19 3.11 -19.05
N SER A 128 -8.36 3.73 -18.21
CA SER A 128 -7.49 4.83 -18.62
C SER A 128 -6.26 4.91 -17.74
N ILE A 129 -5.20 5.45 -18.29
CA ILE A 129 -3.94 5.69 -17.60
C ILE A 129 -3.64 7.18 -17.73
N LYS A 130 -3.41 7.84 -16.62
CA LYS A 130 -3.07 9.25 -16.55
C LYS A 130 -1.73 9.44 -15.85
N ASP A 131 -0.83 10.16 -16.46
CA ASP A 131 0.43 10.55 -15.84
C ASP A 131 0.28 11.97 -15.26
N THR A 132 0.46 12.09 -13.95
CA THR A 132 0.37 13.34 -13.20
C THR A 132 1.71 13.76 -12.62
N THR A 133 2.82 13.25 -13.16
CA THR A 133 4.17 13.62 -12.71
C THR A 133 4.37 15.13 -12.85
N PRO A 134 4.72 15.85 -11.76
CA PRO A 134 4.95 17.27 -11.84
C PRO A 134 6.21 17.56 -12.66
N MET A 135 6.06 18.41 -13.64
CA MET A 135 7.20 18.95 -14.39
C MET A 135 7.61 20.29 -13.79
N PRO A 136 8.90 20.49 -13.51
CA PRO A 136 9.35 21.82 -13.07
C PRO A 136 9.04 22.85 -14.16
N PRO A 137 8.61 24.08 -13.80
CA PRO A 137 8.33 25.12 -14.79
C PRO A 137 9.58 25.41 -15.60
N VAL A 138 9.40 25.61 -16.90
CA VAL A 138 10.50 25.90 -17.86
C VAL A 138 11.34 27.11 -17.46
N SER A 139 10.77 28.06 -16.73
CA SER A 139 11.49 29.19 -16.18
C SER A 139 12.66 28.82 -15.27
N TYR A 140 12.65 27.66 -14.63
CA TYR A 140 13.78 27.17 -13.83
C TYR A 140 14.91 26.63 -14.70
N THR A 141 14.62 26.07 -15.85
CA THR A 141 15.64 25.53 -16.76
C THR A 141 16.25 26.62 -17.60
N HIS A 142 15.60 27.78 -17.72
CA HIS A 142 16.06 28.95 -18.47
C HIS A 142 16.64 30.10 -17.63
N LEU A 143 16.84 29.89 -16.35
CA LEU A 143 17.68 30.76 -15.54
C LEU A 143 19.17 30.60 -15.94
N THR A 144 19.43 30.66 -17.22
CA THR A 144 20.77 30.95 -17.71
C THR A 144 21.05 32.38 -17.35
N LEU A 145 22.16 32.56 -16.63
CA LEU A 145 22.77 33.86 -16.44
C LEU A 145 22.77 34.61 -17.77
N PRO A 146 22.28 35.86 -17.83
CA PRO A 146 22.39 36.64 -19.04
C PRO A 146 23.88 36.73 -19.39
N THR A 147 24.22 36.09 -20.48
CA THR A 147 25.55 36.27 -21.07
C THR A 147 25.66 37.74 -21.43
N LYS A 148 26.45 38.45 -20.67
CA LYS A 148 26.89 39.75 -21.13
C LYS A 148 27.61 39.53 -22.45
N ALA A 149 26.98 39.97 -23.48
CA ALA A 149 27.71 40.22 -24.70
C ALA A 149 28.74 41.32 -24.45
#